data_2e7b15206cf6e4cd9b2b9db4c14e3046
#
_entry.id   2e7b15206cf6e4cd9b2b9db4c14e3046
#
_cell.length_a   1.000
_cell.length_b   1.000
_cell.length_c   1.000
_cell.angle_alpha   90.00
_cell.angle_beta   90.00
_cell.angle_gamma   90.00
#
_symmetry.space_group_name_H-M   'P 1'
#
loop_
_entity.id
_entity.type
_entity.pdbx_description
1 polymer ?
#
loop_
_entity_poly.entity_id
_entity_poly.type
_entity_poly.pdbx_seq_one_letter_code
_entity_poly.pdbx_strand_id
1 'polypeptide(L)'
;MAGLEATKVIWDGEVDICISSGLAGALRPEYRLGDVLAAKEVQSVGSKRVVAADRRLVRLAEEHGARAVDSFYSAGRVIGLAAEKRELGRLADAVEMESGEVLYEAAAWGAKGIAIRGISDAADQDLPLDFNKVMTTTGEVSVPRVLGEIVRHPWSTAALVRFGKQSRLAAEKLAAFLDRYVEAVRSSMSTSGGAVAR
;
A
#
# COMPACT_ATOMS: atom_id res chain seq x y z
N MET A 1 6.28 7.95 -10.47
CA MET A 1 6.62 9.15 -9.66
C MET A 1 7.04 8.80 -8.24
N ALA A 2 6.34 7.91 -7.52
CA ALA A 2 6.73 7.50 -6.17
C ALA A 2 8.17 6.98 -6.06
N GLY A 3 8.65 6.21 -7.04
CA GLY A 3 10.05 5.77 -7.10
C GLY A 3 11.06 6.92 -7.17
N LEU A 4 10.80 7.96 -7.98
CA LEU A 4 11.69 9.13 -8.09
C LEU A 4 11.78 9.94 -6.80
N GLU A 5 10.67 10.09 -6.07
CA GLU A 5 10.67 10.76 -4.77
C GLU A 5 11.39 9.91 -3.71
N ALA A 6 11.20 8.60 -3.71
CA ALA A 6 11.94 7.68 -2.85
C ALA A 6 13.44 7.76 -3.11
N THR A 7 13.87 7.79 -4.38
CA THR A 7 15.28 7.94 -4.78
C THR A 7 15.89 9.22 -4.20
N LYS A 8 15.20 10.36 -4.25
CA LYS A 8 15.71 11.62 -3.67
C LYS A 8 15.93 11.51 -2.16
N VAL A 9 14.95 10.98 -1.41
CA VAL A 9 15.04 10.83 0.05
C VAL A 9 16.18 9.88 0.45
N ILE A 10 16.36 8.78 -0.29
CA ILE A 10 17.41 7.81 -0.03
C ILE A 10 18.80 8.38 -0.40
N TRP A 11 18.89 9.16 -1.50
CA TRP A 11 20.14 9.78 -1.94
C TRP A 11 20.69 10.81 -0.94
N ASP A 12 19.80 11.57 -0.29
CA ASP A 12 20.19 12.64 0.63
C ASP A 12 20.53 12.15 2.04
N GLY A 13 20.36 10.84 2.34
CA GLY A 13 20.60 10.28 3.67
C GLY A 13 20.97 8.80 3.69
N GLU A 14 21.60 8.35 4.77
CA GLU A 14 21.77 6.93 5.06
C GLU A 14 20.42 6.34 5.51
N VAL A 15 19.75 5.62 4.62
CA VAL A 15 18.47 4.97 4.89
C VAL A 15 18.68 3.47 5.08
N ASP A 16 18.53 2.99 6.32
CA ASP A 16 18.60 1.57 6.63
C ASP A 16 17.31 0.82 6.33
N ILE A 17 16.16 1.48 6.53
CA ILE A 17 14.83 0.88 6.40
C ILE A 17 13.90 1.79 5.61
N CYS A 18 13.21 1.20 4.64
CA CYS A 18 12.17 1.83 3.84
C CYS A 18 10.82 1.15 4.11
N ILE A 19 9.83 1.91 4.59
CA ILE A 19 8.46 1.44 4.80
C ILE A 19 7.56 2.12 3.77
N SER A 20 7.09 1.35 2.77
CA SER A 20 6.03 1.81 1.86
C SER A 20 4.68 1.57 2.52
N SER A 21 3.95 2.63 2.87
CA SER A 21 2.64 2.52 3.53
C SER A 21 1.56 3.30 2.80
N GLY A 22 0.31 2.83 2.91
CA GLY A 22 -0.85 3.46 2.28
C GLY A 22 -2.08 2.55 2.28
N LEU A 23 -3.06 2.88 1.46
CA LEU A 23 -4.26 2.08 1.28
C LEU A 23 -4.12 1.11 0.11
N ALA A 24 -4.92 0.03 0.14
CA ALA A 24 -5.01 -0.95 -0.93
C ALA A 24 -6.43 -1.52 -1.06
N GLY A 25 -6.79 -1.97 -2.24
CA GLY A 25 -7.97 -2.79 -2.47
C GLY A 25 -7.68 -4.26 -2.17
N ALA A 26 -8.59 -4.94 -1.46
CA ALA A 26 -8.51 -6.39 -1.29
C ALA A 26 -8.70 -7.10 -2.62
N LEU A 27 -7.93 -8.15 -2.87
CA LEU A 27 -8.10 -9.04 -4.03
C LEU A 27 -8.74 -10.37 -3.64
N ARG A 28 -8.72 -10.73 -2.35
CA ARG A 28 -9.30 -11.98 -1.83
C ARG A 28 -10.37 -11.68 -0.77
N PRO A 29 -11.41 -12.50 -0.66
CA PRO A 29 -12.57 -12.22 0.18
C PRO A 29 -12.30 -12.33 1.70
N GLU A 30 -11.19 -12.95 2.09
CA GLU A 30 -10.79 -13.08 3.51
C GLU A 30 -10.25 -11.78 4.11
N TYR A 31 -9.95 -10.76 3.30
CA TYR A 31 -9.48 -9.46 3.78
C TYR A 31 -10.64 -8.46 3.89
N ARG A 32 -10.75 -7.83 5.06
CA ARG A 32 -11.85 -6.94 5.42
C ARG A 32 -11.37 -5.49 5.46
N LEU A 33 -12.33 -4.58 5.37
CA LEU A 33 -12.08 -3.14 5.54
C LEU A 33 -11.35 -2.85 6.84
N GLY A 34 -10.25 -2.14 6.72
CA GLY A 34 -9.39 -1.77 7.84
C GLY A 34 -8.46 -2.87 8.34
N ASP A 35 -8.40 -4.04 7.70
CA ASP A 35 -7.29 -4.98 7.94
C ASP A 35 -5.99 -4.32 7.52
N VAL A 36 -4.94 -4.51 8.33
CA VAL A 36 -3.59 -4.07 7.99
C VAL A 36 -2.80 -5.28 7.52
N LEU A 37 -2.32 -5.21 6.28
CA LEU A 37 -1.57 -6.28 5.63
C LEU A 37 -0.10 -5.88 5.48
N ALA A 38 0.81 -6.86 5.66
CA ALA A 38 2.24 -6.73 5.40
C ALA A 38 2.65 -7.79 4.37
N ALA A 39 3.11 -7.37 3.18
CA ALA A 39 3.45 -8.30 2.11
C ALA A 39 4.86 -8.88 2.28
N LYS A 40 5.02 -10.18 2.00
CA LYS A 40 6.32 -10.84 1.88
C LYS A 40 7.03 -10.44 0.59
N GLU A 41 6.27 -10.12 -0.45
CA GLU A 41 6.79 -9.59 -1.72
C GLU A 41 5.80 -8.64 -2.39
N VAL A 42 6.32 -7.83 -3.32
CA VAL A 42 5.51 -6.96 -4.16
C VAL A 42 5.81 -7.26 -5.63
N GLN A 43 4.76 -7.54 -6.42
CA GLN A 43 4.85 -7.81 -7.85
C GLN A 43 4.51 -6.53 -8.61
N SER A 44 5.49 -5.91 -9.26
CA SER A 44 5.28 -4.71 -10.09
C SER A 44 4.97 -5.10 -11.54
N VAL A 45 3.80 -4.67 -12.03
CA VAL A 45 3.32 -4.99 -13.39
C VAL A 45 4.11 -4.22 -14.45
N GLY A 46 4.38 -2.95 -14.18
CA GLY A 46 5.08 -2.08 -15.14
C GLY A 46 6.48 -2.56 -15.48
N SER A 47 7.23 -3.00 -14.47
CA SER A 47 8.60 -3.47 -14.61
C SER A 47 8.73 -5.00 -14.70
N LYS A 48 7.64 -5.75 -14.51
CA LYS A 48 7.63 -7.23 -14.40
C LYS A 48 8.61 -7.75 -13.32
N ARG A 49 8.78 -6.97 -12.26
CA ARG A 49 9.71 -7.29 -11.17
C ARG A 49 8.95 -7.78 -9.96
N VAL A 50 9.61 -8.65 -9.20
CA VAL A 50 9.16 -9.07 -7.87
C VAL A 50 10.23 -8.61 -6.88
N VAL A 51 9.82 -7.85 -5.88
CA VAL A 51 10.70 -7.33 -4.83
C VAL A 51 10.30 -7.97 -3.52
N ALA A 52 11.22 -8.71 -2.91
CA ALA A 52 10.98 -9.32 -1.60
C ALA A 52 11.11 -8.27 -0.48
N ALA A 53 10.21 -8.32 0.49
CA ALA A 53 10.35 -7.56 1.72
C ALA A 53 11.38 -8.19 2.67
N ASP A 54 11.94 -7.39 3.58
CA ASP A 54 12.80 -7.92 4.64
C ASP A 54 11.98 -8.79 5.61
N ARG A 55 12.40 -10.05 5.78
CA ARG A 55 11.68 -11.05 6.58
C ARG A 55 11.56 -10.68 8.07
N ARG A 56 12.52 -9.92 8.60
CA ARG A 56 12.46 -9.48 10.01
C ARG A 56 11.41 -8.39 10.18
N LEU A 57 11.33 -7.46 9.21
CA LEU A 57 10.32 -6.40 9.21
C LEU A 57 8.91 -6.99 9.06
N VAL A 58 8.71 -7.99 8.18
CA VAL A 58 7.42 -8.67 8.03
C VAL A 58 7.01 -9.39 9.32
N ARG A 59 7.92 -10.13 9.97
CA ARG A 59 7.64 -10.79 11.25
C ARG A 59 7.28 -9.79 12.34
N LEU A 60 8.05 -8.70 12.45
CA LEU A 60 7.78 -7.65 13.42
C LEU A 60 6.41 -6.99 13.17
N ALA A 61 6.00 -6.81 11.91
CA ALA A 61 4.69 -6.29 11.57
C ALA A 61 3.57 -7.26 12.03
N GLU A 62 3.77 -8.55 11.86
CA GLU A 62 2.83 -9.59 12.29
C GLU A 62 2.70 -9.64 13.84
N GLU A 63 3.82 -9.55 14.56
CA GLU A 63 3.85 -9.47 16.03
C GLU A 63 3.10 -8.23 16.58
N HIS A 64 3.00 -7.16 15.77
CA HIS A 64 2.28 -5.93 16.14
C HIS A 64 0.85 -5.82 15.55
N GLY A 65 0.34 -6.91 14.95
CA GLY A 65 -1.06 -7.06 14.56
C GLY A 65 -1.35 -6.83 13.07
N ALA A 66 -0.36 -6.72 12.19
CA ALA A 66 -0.59 -6.86 10.76
C ALA A 66 -0.79 -8.34 10.39
N ARG A 67 -1.53 -8.59 9.30
CA ARG A 67 -1.57 -9.92 8.68
C ARG A 67 -0.45 -10.04 7.67
N ALA A 68 0.49 -10.96 7.87
CA ALA A 68 1.47 -11.29 6.84
C ALA A 68 0.77 -11.99 5.67
N VAL A 69 0.99 -11.49 4.47
CA VAL A 69 0.40 -12.00 3.23
C VAL A 69 1.50 -12.32 2.21
N ASP A 70 1.19 -13.12 1.21
CA ASP A 70 2.20 -13.58 0.28
C ASP A 70 2.63 -12.43 -0.64
N SER A 71 1.70 -11.74 -1.30
CA SER A 71 2.10 -10.68 -2.21
C SER A 71 1.10 -9.53 -2.35
N PHE A 72 1.65 -8.33 -2.67
CA PHE A 72 0.87 -7.23 -3.24
C PHE A 72 1.11 -7.12 -4.75
N TYR A 73 0.07 -6.69 -5.45
CA TYR A 73 0.12 -6.38 -6.87
C TYR A 73 0.22 -4.86 -7.05
N SER A 74 1.40 -4.38 -7.45
CA SER A 74 1.63 -2.96 -7.72
C SER A 74 1.23 -2.65 -9.15
N ALA A 75 0.02 -2.11 -9.33
CA ALA A 75 -0.60 -1.84 -10.61
C ALA A 75 -0.22 -0.45 -11.16
N GLY A 76 -0.22 -0.31 -12.48
CA GLY A 76 -0.02 0.99 -13.14
C GLY A 76 -1.27 1.87 -13.20
N ARG A 77 -2.41 1.39 -12.67
CA ARG A 77 -3.70 2.07 -12.66
C ARG A 77 -4.58 1.59 -11.51
N VAL A 78 -5.64 2.33 -11.22
CA VAL A 78 -6.63 1.91 -10.23
C VAL A 78 -7.42 0.71 -10.76
N ILE A 79 -7.48 -0.35 -9.96
CA ILE A 79 -8.29 -1.54 -10.22
C ILE A 79 -9.64 -1.37 -9.50
N GLY A 80 -10.65 -0.92 -10.22
CA GLY A 80 -11.93 -0.52 -9.64
C GLY A 80 -13.06 -1.54 -9.73
N LEU A 81 -12.95 -2.57 -10.59
CA LEU A 81 -14.01 -3.54 -10.81
C LEU A 81 -13.78 -4.82 -10.01
N ALA A 82 -14.79 -5.29 -9.29
CA ALA A 82 -14.78 -6.54 -8.53
C ALA A 82 -14.42 -7.77 -9.40
N ALA A 83 -14.88 -7.78 -10.66
CA ALA A 83 -14.52 -8.83 -11.60
C ALA A 83 -13.01 -8.89 -11.86
N GLU A 84 -12.37 -7.74 -12.06
CA GLU A 84 -10.92 -7.63 -12.27
C GLU A 84 -10.13 -7.97 -11.00
N LYS A 85 -10.59 -7.50 -9.83
CA LYS A 85 -10.00 -7.87 -8.54
C LYS A 85 -9.99 -9.39 -8.33
N ARG A 86 -11.08 -10.07 -8.69
CA ARG A 86 -11.19 -11.54 -8.58
C ARG A 86 -10.17 -12.28 -9.45
N GLU A 87 -9.92 -11.80 -10.67
CA GLU A 87 -8.87 -12.38 -11.52
C GLU A 87 -7.48 -12.17 -10.94
N LEU A 88 -7.18 -10.96 -10.46
CA LEU A 88 -5.92 -10.64 -9.81
C LEU A 88 -5.73 -11.35 -8.46
N GLY A 89 -6.82 -11.69 -7.76
CA GLY A 89 -6.81 -12.47 -6.52
C GLY A 89 -6.24 -13.88 -6.64
N ARG A 90 -6.05 -14.38 -7.86
CA ARG A 90 -5.32 -15.62 -8.14
C ARG A 90 -3.81 -15.43 -8.06
N LEU A 91 -3.33 -14.20 -8.15
CA LEU A 91 -1.92 -13.84 -8.23
C LEU A 91 -1.40 -13.17 -6.96
N ALA A 92 -2.27 -12.38 -6.30
CA ALA A 92 -1.87 -11.57 -5.15
C ALA A 92 -3.01 -11.39 -4.13
N ASP A 93 -2.69 -10.83 -2.98
CA ASP A 93 -3.60 -10.65 -1.85
C ASP A 93 -4.30 -9.30 -1.85
N ALA A 94 -3.59 -8.25 -2.25
CA ALA A 94 -4.10 -6.90 -2.35
C ALA A 94 -3.47 -6.15 -3.53
N VAL A 95 -4.13 -5.08 -4.01
CA VAL A 95 -3.67 -4.23 -5.10
C VAL A 95 -3.43 -2.80 -4.61
N GLU A 96 -2.32 -2.24 -5.04
CA GLU A 96 -1.88 -0.86 -4.78
C GLU A 96 -1.08 -0.34 -6.00
N MET A 97 -0.42 0.82 -5.93
CA MET A 97 0.16 1.44 -7.12
C MET A 97 1.62 1.89 -6.98
N GLU A 98 2.23 1.84 -5.80
CA GLU A 98 3.52 2.49 -5.55
C GLU A 98 4.61 1.59 -4.96
N SER A 99 4.24 0.57 -4.16
CA SER A 99 5.23 -0.20 -3.39
C SER A 99 6.28 -0.91 -4.25
N GLY A 100 5.89 -1.34 -5.45
CA GLY A 100 6.82 -2.04 -6.34
C GLY A 100 8.03 -1.19 -6.69
N GLU A 101 7.82 0.06 -7.08
CA GLU A 101 8.90 0.98 -7.43
C GLU A 101 9.65 1.48 -6.18
N VAL A 102 8.94 1.80 -5.09
CA VAL A 102 9.55 2.27 -3.84
C VAL A 102 10.49 1.22 -3.25
N LEU A 103 10.06 -0.04 -3.16
CA LEU A 103 10.89 -1.11 -2.61
C LEU A 103 12.03 -1.51 -3.55
N TYR A 104 11.84 -1.40 -4.86
CA TYR A 104 12.91 -1.63 -5.82
C TYR A 104 14.04 -0.61 -5.63
N GLU A 105 13.70 0.68 -5.55
CA GLU A 105 14.70 1.73 -5.29
C GLU A 105 15.38 1.53 -3.94
N ALA A 106 14.61 1.24 -2.87
CA ALA A 106 15.17 0.96 -1.57
C ALA A 106 16.20 -0.20 -1.61
N ALA A 107 15.87 -1.29 -2.28
CA ALA A 107 16.77 -2.44 -2.43
C ALA A 107 18.01 -2.11 -3.25
N ALA A 108 17.89 -1.29 -4.30
CA ALA A 108 19.02 -0.84 -5.12
C ALA A 108 20.05 -0.03 -4.31
N TRP A 109 19.61 0.66 -3.28
CA TRP A 109 20.47 1.43 -2.36
C TRP A 109 20.84 0.67 -1.09
N GLY A 110 20.49 -0.62 -0.98
CA GLY A 110 20.84 -1.48 0.15
C GLY A 110 19.94 -1.31 1.38
N ALA A 111 18.87 -0.51 1.30
CA ALA A 111 17.91 -0.38 2.38
C ALA A 111 16.99 -1.61 2.48
N LYS A 112 16.64 -2.00 3.70
CA LYS A 112 15.63 -3.05 3.96
C LYS A 112 14.24 -2.48 3.73
N GLY A 113 13.45 -3.15 2.89
CA GLY A 113 12.13 -2.66 2.51
C GLY A 113 10.98 -3.50 3.05
N ILE A 114 9.84 -2.86 3.31
CA ILE A 114 8.55 -3.51 3.59
C ILE A 114 7.40 -2.70 3.02
N ALA A 115 6.38 -3.39 2.48
CA ALA A 115 5.11 -2.78 2.10
C ALA A 115 4.02 -3.13 3.12
N ILE A 116 3.33 -2.10 3.62
CA ILE A 116 2.24 -2.23 4.59
C ILE A 116 1.03 -1.45 4.07
N ARG A 117 -0.13 -2.09 4.02
CA ARG A 117 -1.35 -1.50 3.46
C ARG A 117 -2.55 -1.70 4.37
N GLY A 118 -3.37 -0.63 4.53
CA GLY A 118 -4.71 -0.72 5.09
C GLY A 118 -5.74 -1.00 4.00
N ILE A 119 -6.61 -1.99 4.19
CA ILE A 119 -7.64 -2.34 3.20
C ILE A 119 -8.76 -1.31 3.20
N SER A 120 -8.93 -0.59 2.08
CA SER A 120 -9.94 0.46 1.88
C SER A 120 -11.22 -0.02 1.21
N ASP A 121 -11.16 -1.13 0.47
CA ASP A 121 -12.28 -1.69 -0.29
C ASP A 121 -12.18 -3.21 -0.44
N ALA A 122 -13.32 -3.87 -0.39
CA ALA A 122 -13.40 -5.32 -0.45
C ALA A 122 -13.20 -5.86 -1.87
N ALA A 123 -12.84 -7.15 -1.97
CA ALA A 123 -12.58 -7.83 -3.25
C ALA A 123 -13.82 -7.93 -4.15
N ASP A 124 -15.01 -7.97 -3.56
CA ASP A 124 -16.30 -8.08 -4.24
C ASP A 124 -16.99 -6.73 -4.46
N GLN A 125 -16.34 -5.62 -4.11
CA GLN A 125 -16.88 -4.27 -4.22
C GLN A 125 -16.31 -3.54 -5.43
N ASP A 126 -17.20 -3.05 -6.31
CA ASP A 126 -16.84 -2.06 -7.32
C ASP A 126 -16.58 -0.70 -6.67
N LEU A 127 -15.60 0.03 -7.16
CA LEU A 127 -15.38 1.40 -6.75
C LEU A 127 -16.50 2.31 -7.30
N PRO A 128 -16.90 3.36 -6.55
CA PRO A 128 -18.05 4.20 -6.90
C PRO A 128 -17.85 5.06 -8.15
N LEU A 129 -16.61 5.25 -8.56
CA LEU A 129 -16.20 6.02 -9.74
C LEU A 129 -15.05 5.31 -10.44
N ASP A 130 -14.89 5.58 -11.72
CA ASP A 130 -13.65 5.26 -12.44
C ASP A 130 -12.56 6.27 -12.05
N PHE A 131 -11.80 5.96 -11.01
CA PHE A 131 -10.74 6.81 -10.51
C PHE A 131 -9.65 7.09 -11.55
N ASN A 132 -9.46 6.23 -12.55
CA ASN A 132 -8.51 6.47 -13.63
C ASN A 132 -8.87 7.71 -14.46
N LYS A 133 -10.17 8.06 -14.57
CA LYS A 133 -10.63 9.27 -15.26
C LYS A 133 -10.45 10.54 -14.44
N VAL A 134 -10.47 10.44 -13.12
CA VAL A 134 -10.42 11.59 -12.22
C VAL A 134 -9.03 11.84 -11.62
N MET A 135 -8.10 10.92 -11.81
CA MET A 135 -6.70 11.13 -11.44
C MET A 135 -5.97 12.04 -12.44
N THR A 136 -5.01 12.80 -11.91
CA THR A 136 -4.04 13.56 -12.72
C THR A 136 -2.91 12.65 -13.21
N THR A 137 -2.10 13.14 -14.11
CA THR A 137 -0.86 12.47 -14.55
C THR A 137 0.16 12.31 -13.41
N THR A 138 -0.02 13.07 -12.32
CA THR A 138 0.79 12.97 -11.10
C THR A 138 0.27 11.96 -10.09
N GLY A 139 -0.84 11.27 -10.40
CA GLY A 139 -1.44 10.26 -9.49
C GLY A 139 -2.35 10.86 -8.41
N GLU A 140 -2.60 12.17 -8.43
CA GLU A 140 -3.49 12.84 -7.48
C GLU A 140 -4.94 12.85 -7.97
N VAL A 141 -5.90 12.84 -7.04
CA VAL A 141 -7.32 12.95 -7.38
C VAL A 141 -7.66 14.40 -7.70
N SER A 142 -8.15 14.65 -8.92
CA SER A 142 -8.59 15.97 -9.36
C SER A 142 -10.00 16.28 -8.85
N VAL A 143 -10.13 17.14 -7.85
CA VAL A 143 -11.44 17.56 -7.29
C VAL A 143 -12.40 18.07 -8.37
N PRO A 144 -12.01 18.94 -9.35
CA PRO A 144 -12.91 19.37 -10.41
C PRO A 144 -13.44 18.22 -11.29
N ARG A 145 -12.61 17.20 -11.56
CA ARG A 145 -13.05 16.02 -12.34
C ARG A 145 -14.01 15.17 -11.55
N VAL A 146 -13.77 14.97 -10.24
CA VAL A 146 -14.71 14.26 -9.34
C VAL A 146 -16.06 14.98 -9.29
N LEU A 147 -16.08 16.31 -9.14
CA LEU A 147 -17.32 17.08 -9.17
C LEU A 147 -18.06 16.95 -10.52
N GLY A 148 -17.32 16.95 -11.63
CA GLY A 148 -17.89 16.70 -12.95
C GLY A 148 -18.52 15.32 -13.09
N GLU A 149 -17.91 14.27 -12.53
CA GLU A 149 -18.50 12.92 -12.52
C GLU A 149 -19.72 12.83 -11.60
N ILE A 150 -19.72 13.50 -10.44
CA ILE A 150 -20.89 13.56 -9.55
C ILE A 150 -22.08 14.22 -10.25
N VAL A 151 -21.86 15.32 -10.96
CA VAL A 151 -22.92 16.00 -11.72
C VAL A 151 -23.50 15.09 -12.81
N ARG A 152 -22.68 14.31 -13.48
CA ARG A 152 -23.12 13.36 -14.52
C ARG A 152 -23.81 12.12 -13.95
N HIS A 153 -23.43 11.71 -12.73
CA HIS A 153 -23.89 10.49 -12.08
C HIS A 153 -24.30 10.75 -10.62
N PRO A 154 -25.38 11.53 -10.37
CA PRO A 154 -25.76 11.95 -9.02
C PRO A 154 -26.11 10.77 -8.08
N TRP A 155 -26.51 9.63 -8.62
CA TRP A 155 -26.75 8.40 -7.84
C TRP A 155 -25.49 7.78 -7.25
N SER A 156 -24.30 8.11 -7.75
CA SER A 156 -23.03 7.63 -7.20
C SER A 156 -22.59 8.37 -5.93
N THR A 157 -23.24 9.50 -5.59
CA THR A 157 -22.83 10.35 -4.45
C THR A 157 -22.86 9.60 -3.12
N ALA A 158 -23.93 8.83 -2.86
CA ALA A 158 -24.02 8.04 -1.62
C ALA A 158 -22.95 6.95 -1.54
N ALA A 159 -22.63 6.31 -2.67
CA ALA A 159 -21.58 5.32 -2.75
C ALA A 159 -20.19 5.94 -2.56
N LEU A 160 -19.96 7.15 -3.10
CA LEU A 160 -18.72 7.89 -2.91
C LEU A 160 -18.51 8.32 -1.45
N VAL A 161 -19.55 8.82 -0.78
CA VAL A 161 -19.51 9.17 0.66
C VAL A 161 -19.19 7.91 1.49
N ARG A 162 -19.82 6.78 1.17
CA ARG A 162 -19.55 5.51 1.85
C ARG A 162 -18.10 5.10 1.65
N PHE A 163 -17.59 5.13 0.42
CA PHE A 163 -16.20 4.83 0.09
C PHE A 163 -15.22 5.74 0.84
N GLY A 164 -15.50 7.06 0.90
CA GLY A 164 -14.70 8.00 1.69
C GLY A 164 -14.64 7.64 3.18
N LYS A 165 -15.77 7.21 3.78
CA LYS A 165 -15.79 6.73 5.17
C LYS A 165 -14.99 5.42 5.35
N GLN A 166 -15.08 4.51 4.40
CA GLN A 166 -14.31 3.25 4.42
C GLN A 166 -12.80 3.53 4.34
N SER A 167 -12.37 4.37 3.40
CA SER A 167 -10.97 4.77 3.23
C SER A 167 -10.44 5.48 4.49
N ARG A 168 -11.25 6.34 5.11
CA ARG A 168 -10.89 7.00 6.37
C ARG A 168 -10.69 6.00 7.51
N LEU A 169 -11.61 5.04 7.68
CA LEU A 169 -11.47 3.98 8.68
C LEU A 169 -10.20 3.16 8.46
N ALA A 170 -9.91 2.79 7.22
CA ALA A 170 -8.70 2.06 6.87
C ALA A 170 -7.43 2.87 7.20
N ALA A 171 -7.42 4.17 6.87
CA ALA A 171 -6.32 5.07 7.18
C ALA A 171 -6.11 5.24 8.70
N GLU A 172 -7.18 5.40 9.48
CA GLU A 172 -7.12 5.50 10.95
C GLU A 172 -6.53 4.23 11.58
N LYS A 173 -6.94 3.04 11.10
CA LYS A 173 -6.39 1.77 11.58
C LYS A 173 -4.93 1.56 11.17
N LEU A 174 -4.59 1.93 9.94
CA LEU A 174 -3.21 1.90 9.46
C LEU A 174 -2.31 2.82 10.27
N ALA A 175 -2.74 4.07 10.52
CA ALA A 175 -1.98 5.03 11.33
C ALA A 175 -1.73 4.50 12.74
N ALA A 176 -2.77 4.02 13.42
CA ALA A 176 -2.64 3.44 14.76
C ALA A 176 -1.72 2.19 14.80
N PHE A 177 -1.66 1.44 13.72
CA PHE A 177 -0.70 0.35 13.57
C PHE A 177 0.72 0.89 13.38
N LEU A 178 0.91 1.84 12.47
CA LEU A 178 2.23 2.39 12.13
C LEU A 178 2.89 3.07 13.32
N ASP A 179 2.14 3.76 14.18
CA ASP A 179 2.66 4.36 15.41
C ASP A 179 3.38 3.32 16.29
N ARG A 180 2.76 2.16 16.50
CA ARG A 180 3.35 1.07 17.31
C ARG A 180 4.47 0.35 16.57
N TYR A 181 4.29 0.13 15.27
CA TYR A 181 5.24 -0.60 14.45
C TYR A 181 6.56 0.15 14.28
N VAL A 182 6.52 1.46 13.99
CA VAL A 182 7.73 2.28 13.84
C VAL A 182 8.53 2.33 15.14
N GLU A 183 7.86 2.41 16.29
CA GLU A 183 8.52 2.35 17.59
C GLU A 183 9.22 1.01 17.82
N ALA A 184 8.57 -0.10 17.48
CA ALA A 184 9.14 -1.43 17.55
C ALA A 184 10.36 -1.60 16.61
N VAL A 185 10.28 -1.06 15.39
CA VAL A 185 11.41 -1.05 14.44
C VAL A 185 12.60 -0.30 15.04
N ARG A 186 12.39 0.90 15.56
CA ARG A 186 13.46 1.70 16.22
C ARG A 186 14.10 0.95 17.36
N SER A 187 13.31 0.35 18.24
CA SER A 187 13.79 -0.43 19.40
C SER A 187 14.62 -1.64 18.96
N SER A 188 14.20 -2.33 17.87
CA SER A 188 14.92 -3.49 17.34
C SER A 188 16.29 -3.14 16.75
N MET A 189 16.42 -1.94 16.16
CA MET A 189 17.69 -1.45 15.61
C MET A 189 18.67 -1.07 16.71
N SER A 190 18.20 -0.40 17.77
CA SER A 190 19.04 -0.01 18.91
C SER A 190 19.67 -1.21 19.62
N THR A 191 18.96 -2.33 19.68
CA THR A 191 19.44 -3.57 20.29
C THR A 191 20.50 -4.28 19.43
N SER A 192 20.43 -4.15 18.10
CA SER A 192 21.40 -4.76 17.17
C SER A 192 22.72 -3.99 17.07
N GLY A 193 22.73 -2.68 17.30
CA GLY A 193 23.95 -1.84 17.29
C GLY A 193 24.84 -2.04 18.51
N GLY A 194 24.32 -2.54 19.62
CA GLY A 194 25.08 -2.80 20.85
C GLY A 194 25.89 -4.10 20.89
N ALA A 195 25.71 -4.99 19.90
CA ALA A 195 26.33 -6.33 19.90
C ALA A 195 27.67 -6.41 19.11
N VAL A 196 28.10 -5.35 18.45
CA VAL A 196 29.34 -5.32 17.62
C VAL A 196 30.54 -4.67 18.32
N ALA A 197 30.35 -4.15 19.52
CA ALA A 197 31.43 -3.52 20.29
C ALA A 197 31.85 -4.37 21.52
N ARG A 198 32.30 -5.62 21.27
CA ARG A 198 33.11 -6.38 22.25
C ARG A 198 34.07 -7.30 21.52
#